data_21d5b16de8b909fd9636eabcc9175747
#
_entry.id   21d5b16de8b909fd9636eabcc9175747
#
_cell.length_a   1.000
_cell.length_b   1.000
_cell.length_c   1.000
_cell.angle_alpha   90.00
_cell.angle_beta   90.00
_cell.angle_gamma   90.00
#
_symmetry.space_group_name_H-M   'P 1'
#
loop_
_entity.id
_entity.type
_entity.pdbx_description
1 polymer ?
#
loop_
_entity_poly.entity_id
_entity_poly.type
_entity_poly.pdbx_seq_one_letter_code
_entity_poly.pdbx_strand_id
1 'polypeptide(L)'
;HLAGRKGLDVDLTDLSQLKGKRLVLVQGYAYGELVDSLKDIEIIYGKDSVSNLKMLINGDADYTLVDDLLIQYMLKQHTDKHEELLDFGNESLLTNPIHLALRKNLPGAAKIIKQFDQTIRLMQVDGTYNRILRLNSISIDVDGNGHKELVLTDINLNTAAPVGGYDIFSNHKPLPPKTRYSIRDTIYNDWDDVPNDYRSEDDFIPDTRKEGFNLFGGDF
;
A
#
# COMPACT_ATOMS: atom_id res chain seq x y z
N HIS A 1 2.21 6.86 5.70
CA HIS A 1 3.56 6.87 6.25
C HIS A 1 4.24 8.22 6.02
N LEU A 2 5.25 8.54 6.82
CA LEU A 2 6.11 9.68 6.60
C LEU A 2 7.24 9.29 5.63
N ALA A 3 7.56 10.18 4.72
CA ALA A 3 8.76 10.09 3.89
C ALA A 3 9.63 11.32 4.07
N GLY A 4 10.93 11.16 4.07
CA GLY A 4 11.92 12.21 4.20
C GLY A 4 13.15 11.97 3.36
N ARG A 5 14.03 12.97 3.24
CA ARG A 5 15.35 12.75 2.63
C ARG A 5 16.15 11.79 3.48
N LYS A 6 17.05 11.06 2.82
CA LYS A 6 17.98 10.14 3.49
C LYS A 6 18.66 10.78 4.69
N GLY A 7 18.59 10.07 5.83
CA GLY A 7 19.17 10.49 7.10
C GLY A 7 18.29 11.40 7.95
N LEU A 8 17.08 11.74 7.52
CA LEU A 8 16.09 12.36 8.38
C LEU A 8 15.36 11.29 9.19
N ASP A 9 14.98 11.62 10.43
CA ASP A 9 14.15 10.73 11.25
C ASP A 9 12.72 10.69 10.68
N VAL A 10 12.29 9.53 10.19
CA VAL A 10 10.97 9.29 9.59
C VAL A 10 10.10 8.36 10.44
N ASP A 11 10.66 7.72 11.47
CA ASP A 11 9.92 6.84 12.39
C ASP A 11 9.26 7.61 13.54
N LEU A 12 8.62 8.71 13.18
CA LEU A 12 7.88 9.54 14.10
C LEU A 12 6.53 8.89 14.44
N THR A 13 6.11 9.04 15.68
CA THR A 13 4.83 8.53 16.17
C THR A 13 3.71 9.57 16.17
N ASP A 14 4.07 10.84 16.01
CA ASP A 14 3.13 11.97 15.99
C ASP A 14 3.65 13.09 15.07
N LEU A 15 2.75 13.67 14.27
CA LEU A 15 3.08 14.75 13.35
C LEU A 15 3.52 16.05 14.05
N SER A 16 3.19 16.26 15.32
CA SER A 16 3.66 17.43 16.08
C SER A 16 5.19 17.47 16.26
N GLN A 17 5.86 16.32 16.11
CA GLN A 17 7.32 16.22 16.11
C GLN A 17 7.97 16.89 14.89
N LEU A 18 7.18 17.23 13.85
CA LEU A 18 7.63 17.98 12.68
C LEU A 18 7.70 19.51 12.91
N LYS A 19 7.60 19.97 14.17
CA LYS A 19 7.66 21.40 14.48
C LYS A 19 8.90 22.08 13.86
N GLY A 20 8.69 23.18 13.17
CA GLY A 20 9.73 23.94 12.47
C GLY A 20 10.27 23.28 11.19
N LYS A 21 9.62 22.22 10.71
CA LYS A 21 9.93 21.52 9.46
C LYS A 21 8.96 21.91 8.33
N ARG A 22 9.36 21.65 7.10
CA ARG A 22 8.57 21.83 5.89
C ARG A 22 7.92 20.50 5.51
N LEU A 23 6.59 20.43 5.58
CA LEU A 23 5.79 19.27 5.19
C LEU A 23 5.09 19.57 3.87
N VAL A 24 5.44 18.88 2.80
CA VAL A 24 4.73 18.99 1.53
C VAL A 24 3.60 17.97 1.45
N LEU A 25 2.41 18.45 1.10
CA LEU A 25 1.18 17.64 0.97
C LEU A 25 0.63 17.75 -0.45
N VAL A 26 -0.14 16.76 -0.89
CA VAL A 26 -0.80 16.84 -2.21
C VAL A 26 -1.98 17.81 -2.13
N GLN A 27 -2.01 18.77 -3.04
CA GLN A 27 -3.08 19.74 -3.10
C GLN A 27 -4.43 19.07 -3.36
N GLY A 28 -5.43 19.41 -2.55
CA GLY A 28 -6.80 18.89 -2.70
C GLY A 28 -7.03 17.51 -2.09
N TYR A 29 -6.04 16.89 -1.46
CA TYR A 29 -6.25 15.67 -0.68
C TYR A 29 -6.83 16.02 0.69
N ALA A 30 -7.74 15.18 1.18
CA ALA A 30 -8.29 15.28 2.52
C ALA A 30 -7.45 14.45 3.50
N TYR A 31 -6.58 15.11 4.26
CA TYR A 31 -5.74 14.43 5.26
C TYR A 31 -6.42 14.31 6.63
N GLY A 32 -7.55 15.01 6.84
CA GLY A 32 -8.31 14.98 8.06
C GLY A 32 -7.83 15.96 9.14
N GLU A 33 -8.60 16.02 10.23
CA GLU A 33 -8.41 17.00 11.32
C GLU A 33 -7.00 16.99 11.94
N LEU A 34 -6.33 15.84 11.94
CA LEU A 34 -4.99 15.73 12.50
C LEU A 34 -4.01 16.66 11.77
N VAL A 35 -4.05 16.67 10.44
CA VAL A 35 -3.20 17.54 9.62
C VAL A 35 -3.68 18.98 9.64
N ASP A 36 -5.00 19.18 9.60
CA ASP A 36 -5.62 20.51 9.61
C ASP A 36 -5.35 21.28 10.93
N SER A 37 -5.09 20.55 12.02
CA SER A 37 -4.80 21.11 13.35
C SER A 37 -3.31 21.36 13.63
N LEU A 38 -2.41 21.01 12.71
CA LEU A 38 -0.97 21.17 12.90
C LEU A 38 -0.59 22.64 13.07
N LYS A 39 0.27 22.90 14.06
CA LYS A 39 0.81 24.23 14.35
C LYS A 39 2.33 24.20 14.27
N ASP A 40 2.90 25.33 13.93
CA ASP A 40 4.36 25.49 13.89
C ASP A 40 5.06 24.56 12.86
N ILE A 41 4.33 24.10 11.84
CA ILE A 41 4.81 23.32 10.69
C ILE A 41 4.53 24.14 9.44
N GLU A 42 5.52 24.30 8.58
CA GLU A 42 5.33 24.92 7.28
C GLU A 42 4.73 23.93 6.30
N ILE A 43 3.45 24.12 5.95
CA ILE A 43 2.77 23.25 4.99
C ILE A 43 2.92 23.83 3.59
N ILE A 44 3.48 23.03 2.70
CA ILE A 44 3.63 23.30 1.26
C ILE A 44 2.67 22.40 0.50
N TYR A 45 2.11 22.85 -0.60
CA TYR A 45 1.24 22.03 -1.43
C TYR A 45 1.89 21.73 -2.78
N GLY A 46 2.08 20.44 -3.05
CA GLY A 46 2.55 19.93 -4.32
C GLY A 46 1.42 19.37 -5.18
N LYS A 47 1.72 19.09 -6.43
CA LYS A 47 0.75 18.66 -7.43
C LYS A 47 0.25 17.24 -7.18
N ASP A 48 1.16 16.34 -6.87
CA ASP A 48 0.94 14.90 -6.67
C ASP A 48 2.06 14.30 -5.80
N SER A 49 1.90 13.05 -5.38
CA SER A 49 2.87 12.38 -4.51
C SER A 49 4.26 12.28 -5.12
N VAL A 50 4.36 12.11 -6.45
CA VAL A 50 5.66 12.03 -7.16
C VAL A 50 6.38 13.36 -7.12
N SER A 51 5.65 14.43 -7.42
CA SER A 51 6.19 15.81 -7.34
C SER A 51 6.67 16.10 -5.92
N ASN A 52 5.94 15.67 -4.89
CA ASN A 52 6.32 15.86 -3.50
C ASN A 52 7.62 15.13 -3.16
N LEU A 53 7.78 13.87 -3.61
CA LEU A 53 9.04 13.13 -3.41
C LEU A 53 10.22 13.82 -4.11
N LYS A 54 10.01 14.36 -5.31
CA LYS A 54 11.05 15.19 -5.98
C LYS A 54 11.42 16.43 -5.18
N MET A 55 10.43 17.10 -4.57
CA MET A 55 10.69 18.24 -3.69
C MET A 55 11.53 17.86 -2.46
N LEU A 56 11.34 16.64 -1.91
CA LEU A 56 12.22 16.15 -0.84
C LEU A 56 13.65 15.99 -1.35
N ILE A 57 13.84 15.33 -2.49
CA ILE A 57 15.17 15.07 -3.08
C ILE A 57 15.90 16.39 -3.36
N ASN A 58 15.20 17.38 -3.91
CA ASN A 58 15.76 18.69 -4.22
C ASN A 58 16.03 19.57 -2.98
N GLY A 59 15.46 19.20 -1.83
CA GLY A 59 15.58 20.01 -0.62
C GLY A 59 14.57 21.15 -0.51
N ASP A 60 13.53 21.16 -1.35
CA ASP A 60 12.45 22.15 -1.31
C ASP A 60 11.49 21.91 -0.16
N ALA A 61 11.40 20.66 0.33
CA ALA A 61 10.66 20.24 1.52
C ALA A 61 11.48 19.24 2.33
N ASP A 62 11.10 19.01 3.59
CA ASP A 62 11.79 18.09 4.47
C ASP A 62 11.07 16.74 4.53
N TYR A 63 9.72 16.77 4.55
CA TYR A 63 8.88 15.59 4.69
C TYR A 63 7.67 15.64 3.78
N THR A 64 7.11 14.47 3.48
CA THR A 64 5.78 14.31 2.88
C THR A 64 5.07 13.10 3.48
N LEU A 65 3.74 13.07 3.34
CA LEU A 65 2.94 11.88 3.63
C LEU A 65 2.73 11.09 2.34
N VAL A 66 3.04 9.81 2.38
CA VAL A 66 2.88 8.87 1.26
C VAL A 66 2.02 7.69 1.68
N ASP A 67 1.25 7.15 0.75
CA ASP A 67 0.51 5.93 1.00
C ASP A 67 1.42 4.69 0.88
N ASP A 68 1.05 3.66 1.62
CA ASP A 68 1.80 2.41 1.70
C ASP A 68 1.92 1.70 0.33
N LEU A 69 0.87 1.74 -0.49
CA LEU A 69 0.90 1.12 -1.82
C LEU A 69 1.90 1.80 -2.75
N LEU A 70 2.02 3.14 -2.66
CA LEU A 70 3.02 3.86 -3.43
C LEU A 70 4.44 3.49 -2.98
N ILE A 71 4.68 3.39 -1.67
CA ILE A 71 5.98 2.94 -1.12
C ILE A 71 6.31 1.55 -1.66
N GLN A 72 5.39 0.59 -1.52
CA GLN A 72 5.60 -0.77 -2.01
C GLN A 72 5.83 -0.84 -3.52
N TYR A 73 5.09 -0.04 -4.28
CA TYR A 73 5.30 0.06 -5.72
C TYR A 73 6.71 0.58 -6.06
N MET A 74 7.17 1.62 -5.38
CA MET A 74 8.49 2.20 -5.58
C MET A 74 9.60 1.21 -5.24
N LEU A 75 9.53 0.55 -4.09
CA LEU A 75 10.49 -0.45 -3.65
C LEU A 75 10.60 -1.63 -4.62
N LYS A 76 9.50 -2.04 -5.27
CA LYS A 76 9.51 -3.09 -6.29
C LYS A 76 10.13 -2.69 -7.62
N GLN A 77 10.02 -1.43 -8.01
CA GLN A 77 10.44 -0.98 -9.35
C GLN A 77 11.91 -0.56 -9.42
N HIS A 78 12.47 -0.02 -8.35
CA HIS A 78 13.79 0.63 -8.39
C HIS A 78 14.50 0.49 -7.04
N THR A 79 14.91 -0.71 -6.70
CA THR A 79 15.46 -1.06 -5.40
C THR A 79 16.65 -0.20 -4.96
N ASP A 80 17.50 0.22 -5.87
CA ASP A 80 18.80 0.76 -5.45
C ASP A 80 18.86 2.30 -5.32
N LYS A 81 18.08 3.05 -6.12
CA LYS A 81 18.19 4.51 -6.15
C LYS A 81 17.31 5.26 -5.15
N HIS A 82 16.15 4.69 -4.76
CA HIS A 82 15.25 5.35 -3.82
C HIS A 82 15.74 5.23 -2.38
N GLU A 83 16.31 4.07 -2.03
CA GLU A 83 16.88 3.81 -0.72
C GLU A 83 18.14 4.65 -0.45
N GLU A 84 18.80 5.13 -1.51
CA GLU A 84 19.93 6.05 -1.39
C GLU A 84 19.52 7.50 -1.10
N LEU A 85 18.31 7.93 -1.49
CA LEU A 85 17.90 9.32 -1.46
C LEU A 85 16.79 9.62 -0.46
N LEU A 86 15.96 8.63 -0.14
CA LEU A 86 14.77 8.78 0.69
C LEU A 86 14.74 7.72 1.78
N ASP A 87 14.21 8.09 2.93
CA ASP A 87 13.80 7.19 4.01
C ASP A 87 12.28 7.23 4.14
N PHE A 88 11.68 6.07 4.49
CA PHE A 88 10.25 5.90 4.70
C PHE A 88 10.01 5.35 6.10
N GLY A 89 9.12 5.98 6.85
CA GLY A 89 8.75 5.55 8.20
C GLY A 89 8.00 4.21 8.16
N ASN A 90 8.31 3.36 9.13
CA ASN A 90 7.70 2.04 9.27
C ASN A 90 6.27 2.13 9.80
N GLU A 91 5.96 3.14 10.60
CA GLU A 91 4.65 3.30 11.22
C GLU A 91 3.71 4.14 10.36
N SER A 92 2.45 3.75 10.35
CA SER A 92 1.39 4.54 9.71
C SER A 92 0.94 5.66 10.63
N LEU A 93 1.18 6.90 10.25
CA LEU A 93 0.73 8.09 10.98
C LEU A 93 -0.75 8.41 10.74
N LEU A 94 -1.27 8.02 9.58
CA LEU A 94 -2.67 8.22 9.18
C LEU A 94 -3.19 6.97 8.49
N THR A 95 -4.40 6.56 8.84
CA THR A 95 -5.13 5.50 8.14
C THR A 95 -6.49 6.05 7.72
N ASN A 96 -6.64 6.29 6.43
CA ASN A 96 -7.89 6.80 5.87
C ASN A 96 -8.52 5.75 4.95
N PRO A 97 -9.76 5.34 5.21
CA PRO A 97 -10.46 4.41 4.34
C PRO A 97 -10.79 5.08 3.00
N ILE A 98 -10.66 4.34 1.92
CA ILE A 98 -11.06 4.75 0.57
C ILE A 98 -12.44 4.18 0.28
N HIS A 99 -13.38 5.05 -0.12
CA HIS A 99 -14.75 4.68 -0.39
C HIS A 99 -15.19 5.09 -1.79
N LEU A 100 -16.01 4.25 -2.45
CA LEU A 100 -16.77 4.69 -3.60
C LEU A 100 -17.86 5.66 -3.15
N ALA A 101 -17.87 6.87 -3.69
CA ALA A 101 -18.90 7.86 -3.43
C ALA A 101 -19.75 8.14 -4.68
N LEU A 102 -21.06 8.17 -4.52
CA LEU A 102 -22.00 8.51 -5.57
C LEU A 102 -22.89 9.68 -5.12
N ARG A 103 -23.38 10.47 -6.08
CA ARG A 103 -24.36 11.53 -5.77
C ARG A 103 -25.61 10.91 -5.14
N LYS A 104 -26.09 11.50 -4.04
CA LYS A 104 -27.28 11.00 -3.29
C LYS A 104 -28.53 10.88 -4.17
N ASN A 105 -28.68 11.75 -5.16
CA ASN A 105 -29.83 11.77 -6.06
C ASN A 105 -29.64 10.96 -7.35
N LEU A 106 -28.55 10.17 -7.46
CA LEU A 106 -28.36 9.29 -8.61
C LEU A 106 -29.35 8.12 -8.54
N PRO A 107 -30.22 7.94 -9.56
CA PRO A 107 -31.11 6.78 -9.60
C PRO A 107 -30.31 5.47 -9.50
N GLY A 108 -30.70 4.59 -8.59
CA GLY A 108 -30.03 3.30 -8.40
C GLY A 108 -28.71 3.34 -7.64
N ALA A 109 -28.29 4.48 -7.07
CA ALA A 109 -27.03 4.62 -6.34
C ALA A 109 -26.79 3.50 -5.31
N ALA A 110 -27.80 3.18 -4.49
CA ALA A 110 -27.67 2.12 -3.49
C ALA A 110 -27.40 0.73 -4.12
N LYS A 111 -28.01 0.44 -5.27
CA LYS A 111 -27.78 -0.81 -6.00
C LYS A 111 -26.35 -0.85 -6.55
N ILE A 112 -25.86 0.27 -7.10
CA ILE A 112 -24.50 0.37 -7.65
C ILE A 112 -23.46 0.16 -6.53
N ILE A 113 -23.62 0.83 -5.39
CA ILE A 113 -22.72 0.65 -4.23
C ILE A 113 -22.71 -0.80 -3.79
N LYS A 114 -23.90 -1.41 -3.59
CA LYS A 114 -23.98 -2.81 -3.18
C LYS A 114 -23.31 -3.76 -4.16
N GLN A 115 -23.48 -3.56 -5.46
CA GLN A 115 -22.83 -4.37 -6.49
C GLN A 115 -21.30 -4.16 -6.48
N PHE A 116 -20.85 -2.93 -6.32
CA PHE A 116 -19.44 -2.60 -6.20
C PHE A 116 -18.82 -3.31 -4.99
N ASP A 117 -19.43 -3.21 -3.79
CA ASP A 117 -18.91 -3.86 -2.57
C ASP A 117 -18.85 -5.38 -2.75
N GLN A 118 -19.87 -5.99 -3.36
CA GLN A 118 -19.87 -7.42 -3.65
C GLN A 118 -18.76 -7.82 -4.62
N THR A 119 -18.53 -7.02 -5.65
CA THR A 119 -17.47 -7.26 -6.64
C THR A 119 -16.09 -7.15 -5.99
N ILE A 120 -15.84 -6.08 -5.21
CA ILE A 120 -14.58 -5.93 -4.48
C ILE A 120 -14.35 -7.13 -3.56
N ARG A 121 -15.39 -7.58 -2.85
CA ARG A 121 -15.27 -8.76 -1.98
C ARG A 121 -14.88 -10.02 -2.74
N LEU A 122 -15.49 -10.29 -3.89
CA LEU A 122 -15.13 -11.41 -4.74
C LEU A 122 -13.68 -11.30 -5.24
N MET A 123 -13.27 -10.11 -5.68
CA MET A 123 -11.90 -9.85 -6.13
C MET A 123 -10.87 -10.03 -5.02
N GLN A 124 -11.22 -9.76 -3.78
CA GLN A 124 -10.35 -9.99 -2.62
C GLN A 124 -10.17 -11.48 -2.34
N VAL A 125 -11.24 -12.26 -2.49
CA VAL A 125 -11.23 -13.72 -2.23
C VAL A 125 -10.47 -14.47 -3.32
N ASP A 126 -10.65 -14.10 -4.59
CA ASP A 126 -10.04 -14.79 -5.76
C ASP A 126 -8.64 -14.29 -6.12
N GLY A 127 -8.07 -13.33 -5.35
CA GLY A 127 -6.76 -12.77 -5.58
C GLY A 127 -6.68 -11.71 -6.69
N THR A 128 -7.78 -11.41 -7.39
CA THR A 128 -7.81 -10.37 -8.41
C THR A 128 -7.47 -8.99 -7.84
N TYR A 129 -7.95 -8.71 -6.63
CA TYR A 129 -7.65 -7.47 -5.92
C TYR A 129 -6.14 -7.29 -5.71
N ASN A 130 -5.45 -8.34 -5.26
CA ASN A 130 -4.00 -8.35 -5.07
C ASN A 130 -3.27 -8.05 -6.38
N ARG A 131 -3.68 -8.72 -7.47
CA ARG A 131 -3.06 -8.52 -8.81
C ARG A 131 -3.20 -7.08 -9.30
N ILE A 132 -4.37 -6.46 -9.11
CA ILE A 132 -4.61 -5.07 -9.53
C ILE A 132 -3.73 -4.11 -8.71
N LEU A 133 -3.65 -4.32 -7.40
CA LEU A 133 -2.86 -3.49 -6.50
C LEU A 133 -1.37 -3.87 -6.48
N ARG A 134 -0.98 -4.91 -7.22
CA ARG A 134 0.39 -5.46 -7.26
C ARG A 134 0.90 -5.89 -5.89
N LEU A 135 0.01 -6.36 -5.03
CA LEU A 135 0.34 -6.94 -3.74
C LEU A 135 0.62 -8.43 -3.89
N ASN A 136 1.61 -8.95 -3.18
CA ASN A 136 1.89 -10.39 -3.17
C ASN A 136 0.81 -11.16 -2.40
N SER A 137 0.29 -10.54 -1.35
CA SER A 137 -0.72 -11.14 -0.49
C SER A 137 -1.54 -10.07 0.24
N ILE A 138 -2.79 -10.42 0.55
CA ILE A 138 -3.63 -9.66 1.49
C ILE A 138 -4.12 -10.58 2.61
N SER A 139 -4.36 -10.01 3.79
CA SER A 139 -4.91 -10.73 4.94
C SER A 139 -6.39 -10.37 5.11
N ILE A 140 -7.29 -11.31 4.84
CA ILE A 140 -8.75 -11.14 4.98
C ILE A 140 -9.42 -12.41 5.48
N ASP A 141 -10.60 -12.28 6.07
CA ASP A 141 -11.48 -13.40 6.41
C ASP A 141 -12.23 -13.85 5.14
N VAL A 142 -11.78 -14.93 4.51
CA VAL A 142 -12.29 -15.44 3.23
C VAL A 142 -13.66 -16.09 3.39
N ASP A 143 -13.84 -16.91 4.40
CA ASP A 143 -15.02 -17.76 4.60
C ASP A 143 -16.03 -17.21 5.62
N GLY A 144 -15.74 -16.05 6.21
CA GLY A 144 -16.64 -15.37 7.16
C GLY A 144 -16.68 -16.00 8.55
N ASN A 145 -15.64 -16.77 8.92
CA ASN A 145 -15.58 -17.45 10.22
C ASN A 145 -14.92 -16.63 11.33
N GLY A 146 -14.49 -15.40 11.04
CA GLY A 146 -13.84 -14.48 11.97
C GLY A 146 -12.31 -14.66 12.04
N HIS A 147 -11.73 -15.59 11.28
CA HIS A 147 -10.30 -15.77 11.14
C HIS A 147 -9.83 -15.25 9.79
N LYS A 148 -8.69 -14.59 9.76
CA LYS A 148 -8.12 -14.11 8.51
C LYS A 148 -7.23 -15.17 7.87
N GLU A 149 -7.39 -15.34 6.58
CA GLU A 149 -6.49 -16.08 5.70
C GLU A 149 -5.54 -15.12 5.00
N LEU A 150 -4.38 -15.63 4.62
CA LEU A 150 -3.50 -14.98 3.69
C LEU A 150 -3.90 -15.37 2.27
N VAL A 151 -4.54 -14.45 1.55
CA VAL A 151 -4.89 -14.64 0.14
C VAL A 151 -3.67 -14.30 -0.71
N LEU A 152 -3.17 -15.29 -1.44
CA LEU A 152 -1.99 -15.18 -2.28
C LEU A 152 -2.38 -15.08 -3.75
N THR A 153 -1.62 -14.31 -4.50
CA THR A 153 -1.67 -14.42 -5.97
C THR A 153 -0.90 -15.67 -6.37
N ASP A 154 -1.36 -16.34 -7.42
CA ASP A 154 -0.77 -17.54 -8.00
C ASP A 154 0.55 -17.28 -8.76
N ILE A 155 1.21 -16.15 -8.50
CA ILE A 155 2.42 -15.74 -9.18
C ILE A 155 3.57 -15.82 -8.17
N ASN A 156 4.47 -16.78 -8.36
CA ASN A 156 5.75 -16.89 -7.65
C ASN A 156 5.67 -16.91 -6.13
N LEU A 157 5.08 -17.94 -5.60
CA LEU A 157 5.23 -18.22 -4.19
C LEU A 157 6.64 -18.83 -4.01
N ASN A 158 7.51 -18.11 -3.34
CA ASN A 158 8.79 -18.63 -2.87
C ASN A 158 8.58 -19.95 -2.14
N THR A 159 9.58 -20.83 -2.16
CA THR A 159 9.57 -22.07 -1.39
C THR A 159 9.39 -21.84 0.12
N ALA A 160 9.72 -20.66 0.62
CA ALA A 160 9.49 -20.26 2.01
C ALA A 160 8.08 -19.69 2.23
N ALA A 161 7.50 -20.02 3.39
CA ALA A 161 6.21 -19.45 3.80
C ALA A 161 6.28 -17.92 3.85
N PRO A 162 5.25 -17.20 3.35
CA PRO A 162 5.17 -15.76 3.49
C PRO A 162 5.18 -15.35 4.96
N VAL A 163 5.98 -14.34 5.31
CA VAL A 163 6.11 -13.86 6.69
C VAL A 163 5.08 -12.79 7.06
N GLY A 164 4.34 -12.27 6.09
CA GLY A 164 3.32 -11.23 6.29
C GLY A 164 2.41 -11.06 5.08
N GLY A 165 1.30 -10.36 5.28
CA GLY A 165 0.36 -9.96 4.24
C GLY A 165 -0.15 -8.56 4.46
N TYR A 166 -0.56 -7.89 3.40
CA TYR A 166 -1.16 -6.58 3.49
C TYR A 166 -2.57 -6.70 4.09
N ASP A 167 -2.75 -6.12 5.27
CA ASP A 167 -4.07 -6.03 5.89
C ASP A 167 -4.75 -4.73 5.44
N ILE A 168 -5.75 -4.84 4.58
CA ILE A 168 -6.48 -3.70 4.01
C ILE A 168 -7.28 -2.89 5.06
N PHE A 169 -7.39 -3.39 6.30
CA PHE A 169 -8.10 -2.72 7.38
C PHE A 169 -7.20 -2.20 8.50
N SER A 170 -5.96 -2.67 8.62
CA SER A 170 -5.15 -2.38 9.80
C SER A 170 -3.63 -2.35 9.61
N ASN A 171 -3.14 -2.16 8.39
CA ASN A 171 -1.70 -2.15 8.06
C ASN A 171 -1.00 -3.50 8.20
N HIS A 172 0.29 -3.55 7.83
CA HIS A 172 1.10 -4.75 7.96
C HIS A 172 1.18 -5.22 9.42
N LYS A 173 0.64 -6.39 9.67
CA LYS A 173 0.82 -7.08 10.95
C LYS A 173 1.52 -8.41 10.71
N PRO A 174 2.38 -8.86 11.64
CA PRO A 174 2.93 -10.20 11.60
C PRO A 174 1.80 -11.22 11.52
N LEU A 175 2.01 -12.27 10.74
CA LEU A 175 1.05 -13.35 10.63
C LEU A 175 0.92 -14.10 11.97
N PRO A 176 -0.28 -14.50 12.37
CA PRO A 176 -0.46 -15.35 13.54
C PRO A 176 0.22 -16.72 13.33
N PRO A 177 0.61 -17.41 14.40
CA PRO A 177 1.36 -18.68 14.32
C PRO A 177 0.66 -19.81 13.54
N LYS A 178 -0.66 -19.72 13.37
CA LYS A 178 -1.45 -20.65 12.56
C LYS A 178 -2.15 -19.88 11.45
N THR A 179 -1.38 -19.47 10.45
CA THR A 179 -1.91 -18.80 9.28
C THR A 179 -2.43 -19.82 8.28
N ARG A 180 -3.63 -19.62 7.78
CA ARG A 180 -4.18 -20.36 6.64
C ARG A 180 -3.89 -19.58 5.35
N TYR A 181 -3.73 -20.29 4.26
CA TYR A 181 -3.38 -19.74 2.97
C TYR A 181 -4.51 -19.98 1.98
N SER A 182 -4.99 -18.95 1.33
CA SER A 182 -5.98 -19.05 0.25
C SER A 182 -5.31 -18.80 -1.09
N ILE A 183 -5.34 -19.81 -1.97
CA ILE A 183 -4.77 -19.75 -3.32
C ILE A 183 -5.81 -20.28 -4.28
N ARG A 184 -6.25 -19.48 -5.25
CA ARG A 184 -7.35 -19.82 -6.15
C ARG A 184 -8.48 -20.39 -5.32
N ASP A 185 -9.46 -20.27 -5.01
CA ASP A 185 -10.61 -20.79 -4.25
C ASP A 185 -10.33 -21.96 -3.27
N THR A 186 -9.06 -22.26 -2.95
CA THR A 186 -8.68 -23.33 -2.05
C THR A 186 -7.96 -22.79 -0.83
N ILE A 187 -8.40 -23.20 0.36
CA ILE A 187 -7.78 -22.83 1.64
C ILE A 187 -6.92 -24.00 2.14
N TYR A 188 -5.66 -23.72 2.41
CA TYR A 188 -4.67 -24.63 2.99
C TYR A 188 -4.43 -24.25 4.45
N ASN A 189 -4.40 -25.25 5.35
CA ASN A 189 -4.22 -25.01 6.79
C ASN A 189 -2.77 -24.78 7.19
N ASP A 190 -1.83 -25.22 6.36
CA ASP A 190 -0.41 -25.07 6.56
C ASP A 190 0.28 -24.73 5.22
N TRP A 191 1.46 -24.09 5.29
CA TRP A 191 2.25 -23.82 4.08
C TRP A 191 2.72 -25.09 3.39
N ASP A 192 2.99 -26.14 4.15
CA ASP A 192 3.43 -27.43 3.61
C ASP A 192 2.31 -28.17 2.85
N ASP A 193 1.06 -27.84 3.10
CA ASP A 193 -0.10 -28.36 2.35
C ASP A 193 -0.25 -27.70 0.97
N VAL A 194 0.40 -26.56 0.74
CA VAL A 194 0.33 -25.83 -0.54
C VAL A 194 1.10 -26.61 -1.61
N PRO A 195 0.48 -26.97 -2.76
CA PRO A 195 1.14 -27.71 -3.83
C PRO A 195 2.43 -27.06 -4.31
N ASN A 196 3.43 -27.88 -4.65
CA ASN A 196 4.72 -27.38 -5.13
C ASN A 196 4.61 -26.51 -6.38
N ASP A 197 3.63 -26.77 -7.25
CA ASP A 197 3.36 -25.97 -8.44
C ASP A 197 3.05 -24.50 -8.14
N TYR A 198 2.58 -24.19 -6.93
CA TYR A 198 2.38 -22.83 -6.44
C TYR A 198 3.60 -22.26 -5.69
N ARG A 199 4.59 -23.10 -5.41
CA ARG A 199 5.79 -22.74 -4.65
C ARG A 199 7.07 -22.69 -5.50
N SER A 200 7.00 -23.01 -6.82
CA SER A 200 8.18 -23.04 -7.69
C SER A 200 8.47 -21.68 -8.32
N GLU A 201 9.76 -21.39 -8.49
CA GLU A 201 10.22 -20.15 -9.15
C GLU A 201 10.13 -20.18 -10.68
N ASP A 202 9.81 -21.35 -11.26
CA ASP A 202 9.98 -21.60 -12.69
C ASP A 202 8.92 -20.97 -13.62
N ASP A 203 7.81 -20.50 -13.08
CA ASP A 203 6.72 -19.89 -13.84
C ASP A 203 6.63 -18.36 -13.71
N PHE A 204 7.77 -17.66 -13.65
CA PHE A 204 7.79 -16.21 -13.73
C PHE A 204 7.34 -15.75 -15.11
N ILE A 205 6.10 -15.36 -15.24
CA ILE A 205 5.63 -14.54 -16.35
C ILE A 205 5.98 -13.10 -16.01
N PRO A 206 7.04 -12.53 -16.60
CA PRO A 206 7.34 -11.12 -16.36
C PRO A 206 6.13 -10.28 -16.74
N ASP A 207 5.71 -9.39 -15.87
CA ASP A 207 4.68 -8.40 -16.20
C ASP A 207 5.19 -7.57 -17.40
N THR A 208 4.73 -7.91 -18.59
CA THR A 208 5.12 -7.24 -19.84
C THR A 208 4.55 -5.83 -19.96
N ARG A 209 3.75 -5.39 -19.00
CA ARG A 209 3.25 -4.00 -18.93
C ARG A 209 4.31 -3.09 -18.32
N LYS A 210 5.43 -2.92 -19.05
CA LYS A 210 6.45 -1.89 -18.77
C LYS A 210 5.98 -0.50 -19.18
N GLU A 211 4.86 -0.04 -18.73
CA GLU A 211 4.61 1.40 -18.69
C GLU A 211 5.12 1.90 -17.35
N GLY A 212 6.42 2.19 -17.34
CA GLY A 212 7.14 2.59 -16.16
C GLY A 212 6.67 3.93 -15.62
N PHE A 213 6.20 3.92 -14.41
CA PHE A 213 6.24 5.09 -13.57
C PHE A 213 7.72 5.41 -13.31
N ASN A 214 8.26 6.39 -14.04
CA ASN A 214 9.64 6.80 -13.90
C ASN A 214 9.71 8.08 -13.06
N LEU A 215 10.05 7.96 -11.79
CA LEU A 215 10.27 9.08 -10.88
C LEU A 215 11.38 10.02 -11.40
N PHE A 216 12.30 9.49 -12.17
CA PHE A 216 13.47 10.16 -12.71
C PHE A 216 13.42 10.33 -14.24
N GLY A 217 12.26 10.11 -14.87
CA GLY A 217 12.06 10.25 -16.30
C GLY A 217 12.25 11.69 -16.78
N GLY A 218 13.46 12.02 -17.04
CA GLY A 218 13.99 13.24 -17.62
C GLY A 218 15.50 13.16 -17.54
N ASP A 219 16.17 13.29 -18.66
CA ASP A 219 17.63 13.38 -18.74
C ASP A 219 18.13 14.40 -17.72
N PHE A 220 18.99 13.96 -16.80
CA PHE A 220 19.81 14.81 -15.97
C PHE A 220 21.10 15.13 -16.72
#